data_01dbeaf22249973efefe33f2196c92b0
#
_entry.id   01dbeaf22249973efefe33f2196c92b0
#
_cell.length_a   1.000
_cell.length_b   1.000
_cell.length_c   1.000
_cell.angle_alpha   90.00
_cell.angle_beta   90.00
_cell.angle_gamma   90.00
#
_symmetry.space_group_name_H-M   'P 1'
#
loop_
_entity.id
_entity.type
_entity.pdbx_description
1 polymer ?
#
loop_
_entity_poly.entity_id
_entity_poly.type
_entity_poly.pdbx_seq_one_letter_code
_entity_poly.pdbx_strand_id
1 'polypeptide(L)'
;MTVNDIIALVDLKEPNNYSPEEKIKWLSDLDGKIFKEVILTHAHGNEEFTPYNIHALDPVPEGQTPPDPEDLLIEAPYGEDIYVHYLIARIAAGNAEVSRYNQQIAMYNAAYSQWWNHYNTTHHPLGLPRFRF
;
A
#
# COMPACT_ATOMS: atom_id res chain seq x y z
N MET A 1 8.14 -2.78 -4.90
CA MET A 1 8.37 -1.32 -4.89
C MET A 1 8.56 -0.83 -3.49
N THR A 2 9.50 0.06 -3.29
CA THR A 2 9.74 0.65 -1.99
C THR A 2 8.79 1.80 -1.70
N VAL A 3 8.68 2.16 -0.43
CA VAL A 3 7.91 3.33 0.00
C VAL A 3 8.39 4.61 -0.71
N ASN A 4 9.70 4.79 -0.78
CA ASN A 4 10.28 5.97 -1.41
C ASN A 4 10.00 6.04 -2.91
N ASP A 5 9.98 4.90 -3.59
CA ASP A 5 9.65 4.83 -5.02
C ASP A 5 8.23 5.33 -5.27
N ILE A 6 7.28 4.90 -4.46
CA ILE A 6 5.88 5.32 -4.58
C ILE A 6 5.72 6.80 -4.30
N ILE A 7 6.35 7.31 -3.26
CA ILE A 7 6.26 8.74 -2.89
C ILE A 7 6.85 9.60 -4.01
N ALA A 8 8.01 9.24 -4.55
CA ALA A 8 8.63 9.97 -5.64
C ALA A 8 7.76 9.99 -6.89
N LEU A 9 7.15 8.86 -7.23
CA LEU A 9 6.27 8.75 -8.39
C LEU A 9 5.01 9.61 -8.22
N VAL A 10 4.40 9.60 -7.04
CA VAL A 10 3.22 10.42 -6.74
C VAL A 10 3.56 11.91 -6.78
N ASP A 11 4.67 12.32 -6.21
CA ASP A 11 5.10 13.72 -6.21
C ASP A 11 5.36 14.23 -7.63
N LEU A 12 5.84 13.35 -8.51
CA LEU A 12 6.04 13.69 -9.92
C LEU A 12 4.72 13.86 -10.66
N LYS A 13 3.74 12.98 -10.41
CA LYS A 13 2.43 13.00 -11.08
C LYS A 13 1.49 14.06 -10.52
N GLU A 14 1.57 14.32 -9.23
CA GLU A 14 0.67 15.21 -8.50
C GLU A 14 1.47 16.05 -7.50
N PRO A 15 2.01 17.19 -7.93
CA PRO A 15 2.71 18.10 -7.02
C PRO A 15 1.81 18.51 -5.86
N ASN A 16 2.32 18.47 -4.65
CA ASN A 16 1.56 18.73 -3.43
C ASN A 16 2.48 19.26 -2.34
N ASN A 17 1.87 19.80 -1.28
CA ASN A 17 2.57 20.39 -0.15
C ASN A 17 2.57 19.48 1.09
N TYR A 18 2.11 18.24 0.97
CA TYR A 18 2.10 17.31 2.09
C TYR A 18 3.51 16.81 2.38
N SER A 19 3.81 16.64 3.67
CA SER A 19 5.11 16.15 4.09
C SER A 19 5.30 14.68 3.70
N PRO A 20 6.55 14.24 3.46
CA PRO A 20 6.82 12.82 3.26
C PRO A 20 6.33 11.96 4.43
N GLU A 21 6.38 12.48 5.66
CA GLU A 21 5.94 11.77 6.85
C GLU A 21 4.46 11.40 6.80
N GLU A 22 3.60 12.33 6.36
CA GLU A 22 2.17 12.05 6.18
C GLU A 22 1.92 10.99 5.13
N LYS A 23 2.63 11.07 4.01
CA LYS A 23 2.50 10.08 2.93
C LYS A 23 2.94 8.70 3.38
N ILE A 24 4.02 8.60 4.13
CA ILE A 24 4.47 7.34 4.71
C ILE A 24 3.44 6.80 5.68
N LYS A 25 2.84 7.64 6.50
CA LYS A 25 1.79 7.22 7.41
C LYS A 25 0.59 6.64 6.66
N TRP A 26 0.15 7.30 5.58
CA TRP A 26 -0.96 6.80 4.77
C TRP A 26 -0.66 5.45 4.15
N LEU A 27 0.55 5.27 3.61
CA LEU A 27 0.97 3.98 3.07
C LEU A 27 1.06 2.90 4.15
N SER A 28 1.58 3.26 5.31
CA SER A 28 1.68 2.35 6.45
C SER A 28 0.29 1.89 6.92
N ASP A 29 -0.66 2.83 7.01
CA ASP A 29 -2.03 2.50 7.41
C ASP A 29 -2.71 1.58 6.38
N LEU A 30 -2.49 1.81 5.10
CA LEU A 30 -3.02 0.96 4.04
C LEU A 30 -2.42 -0.45 4.10
N ASP A 31 -1.10 -0.55 4.21
CA ASP A 31 -0.44 -1.84 4.32
C ASP A 31 -0.87 -2.60 5.58
N GLY A 32 -1.10 -1.88 6.68
CA GLY A 32 -1.62 -2.48 7.90
C GLY A 32 -2.99 -3.11 7.71
N LYS A 33 -3.87 -2.44 6.98
CA LYS A 33 -5.18 -2.99 6.63
C LYS A 33 -5.07 -4.22 5.74
N ILE A 34 -4.26 -4.14 4.70
CA ILE A 34 -4.03 -5.25 3.78
C ILE A 34 -3.47 -6.46 4.53
N PHE A 35 -2.50 -6.24 5.39
CA PHE A 35 -1.91 -7.32 6.18
C PHE A 35 -2.96 -8.01 7.06
N LYS A 36 -3.77 -7.24 7.79
CA LYS A 36 -4.76 -7.79 8.71
C LYS A 36 -5.96 -8.41 8.00
N GLU A 37 -6.45 -7.77 6.95
CA GLU A 37 -7.70 -8.17 6.30
C GLU A 37 -7.49 -9.24 5.22
N VAL A 38 -6.32 -9.27 4.60
CA VAL A 38 -6.05 -10.17 3.48
C VAL A 38 -4.95 -11.17 3.80
N ILE A 39 -3.76 -10.70 4.13
CA ILE A 39 -2.60 -11.59 4.28
C ILE A 39 -2.81 -12.60 5.40
N LEU A 40 -3.24 -12.16 6.58
CA LEU A 40 -3.47 -13.04 7.72
C LEU A 40 -4.66 -13.96 7.55
N THR A 41 -5.61 -13.63 6.67
CA THR A 41 -6.82 -14.43 6.44
C THR A 41 -6.65 -15.45 5.31
N HIS A 42 -5.49 -15.47 4.65
CA HIS A 42 -5.18 -16.38 3.56
C HIS A 42 -3.94 -17.20 3.86
N ALA A 43 -3.85 -18.39 3.27
CA ALA A 43 -2.66 -19.20 3.36
C ALA A 43 -1.52 -18.53 2.57
N HIS A 44 -0.39 -18.26 3.23
CA HIS A 44 0.77 -17.63 2.59
C HIS A 44 2.04 -18.47 2.67
N GLY A 45 1.93 -19.72 3.16
CA GLY A 45 3.02 -20.67 3.16
C GLY A 45 4.27 -20.17 3.85
N ASN A 46 5.41 -20.20 3.13
CA ASN A 46 6.68 -19.69 3.61
C ASN A 46 6.94 -18.23 3.24
N GLU A 47 5.96 -17.57 2.64
CA GLU A 47 6.10 -16.15 2.31
C GLU A 47 6.21 -15.33 3.60
N GLU A 48 7.21 -14.46 3.63
CA GLU A 48 7.40 -13.54 4.74
C GLU A 48 6.82 -12.18 4.37
N PHE A 49 5.97 -11.68 5.24
CA PHE A 49 5.40 -10.34 5.06
C PHE A 49 5.78 -9.46 6.22
N THR A 50 6.34 -8.31 5.90
CA THR A 50 6.68 -7.32 6.90
C THR A 50 5.42 -6.67 7.44
N PRO A 51 5.23 -6.60 8.77
CA PRO A 51 4.15 -5.81 9.34
C PRO A 51 4.23 -4.36 8.85
N TYR A 52 3.14 -3.67 8.91
CA TYR A 52 2.95 -2.33 8.35
C TYR A 52 3.77 -1.20 9.00
N ASN A 53 4.69 -1.52 9.89
CA ASN A 53 5.59 -0.52 10.49
C ASN A 53 6.61 -0.06 9.46
N ILE A 54 6.38 1.10 8.90
CA ILE A 54 7.28 1.69 7.91
C ILE A 54 8.15 2.73 8.61
N HIS A 55 9.46 2.54 8.53
CA HIS A 55 10.45 3.35 9.25
C HIS A 55 11.35 4.18 8.32
N ALA A 56 10.91 4.42 7.09
CA ALA A 56 11.75 5.07 6.07
C ALA A 56 12.25 6.46 6.46
N LEU A 57 11.56 7.14 7.37
CA LEU A 57 11.93 8.47 7.85
C LEU A 57 12.40 8.49 9.30
N ASP A 58 12.63 7.34 9.92
CA ASP A 58 13.15 7.32 11.28
C ASP A 58 14.53 7.99 11.32
N PRO A 59 14.83 8.78 12.35
CA PRO A 59 16.15 9.40 12.47
C PRO A 59 17.26 8.35 12.50
N VAL A 60 18.31 8.61 11.73
CA VAL A 60 19.50 7.74 11.73
C VAL A 60 20.50 8.29 12.72
N PRO A 61 20.95 7.50 13.72
CA PRO A 61 21.99 7.94 14.64
C PRO A 61 23.28 8.31 13.90
N GLU A 62 23.99 9.30 14.42
CA GLU A 62 25.25 9.72 13.85
C GLU A 62 26.22 8.55 13.76
N GLY A 63 26.87 8.42 12.62
CA GLY A 63 27.86 7.36 12.38
C GLY A 63 27.26 6.03 11.95
N GLN A 64 25.95 5.92 11.81
CA GLN A 64 25.27 4.71 11.31
C GLN A 64 24.83 4.87 9.85
N THR A 65 24.78 3.74 9.17
CA THR A 65 24.25 3.70 7.80
C THR A 65 22.73 3.80 7.84
N PRO A 66 22.10 4.61 6.97
CA PRO A 66 20.64 4.62 6.86
C PRO A 66 20.10 3.23 6.55
N PRO A 67 18.93 2.85 7.09
CA PRO A 67 18.32 1.57 6.74
C PRO A 67 17.97 1.53 5.26
N ASP A 68 17.93 0.32 4.70
CA ASP A 68 17.48 0.13 3.33
C ASP A 68 16.02 0.57 3.18
N PRO A 69 15.64 1.06 1.98
CA PRO A 69 14.24 1.40 1.73
C PRO A 69 13.33 0.19 1.98
N GLU A 70 12.21 0.44 2.64
CA GLU A 70 11.26 -0.62 2.96
C GLU A 70 10.34 -0.91 1.78
N ASP A 71 10.12 -2.20 1.51
CA ASP A 71 9.21 -2.66 0.49
C ASP A 71 7.77 -2.67 1.01
N LEU A 72 6.84 -2.29 0.14
CA LEU A 72 5.43 -2.40 0.42
C LEU A 72 4.96 -3.86 0.20
N LEU A 73 3.85 -4.22 0.86
CA LEU A 73 3.36 -5.60 0.86
C LEU A 73 3.00 -6.12 -0.53
N ILE A 74 2.42 -5.27 -1.37
CA ILE A 74 1.99 -5.67 -2.71
C ILE A 74 3.07 -5.29 -3.69
N GLU A 75 3.60 -6.29 -4.41
CA GLU A 75 4.64 -6.09 -5.38
C GLU A 75 4.10 -5.65 -6.74
N ALA A 76 4.98 -5.10 -7.58
CA ALA A 76 4.62 -4.80 -8.95
C ALA A 76 4.22 -6.10 -9.69
N PRO A 77 3.32 -6.03 -10.70
CA PRO A 77 2.74 -4.81 -11.26
C PRO A 77 1.54 -4.26 -10.48
N TYR A 78 0.94 -5.05 -9.61
CA TYR A 78 -0.30 -4.67 -8.93
C TYR A 78 -0.10 -3.52 -7.93
N GLY A 79 0.99 -3.54 -7.19
CA GLY A 79 1.24 -2.58 -6.11
C GLY A 79 1.37 -1.15 -6.59
N GLU A 80 2.03 -0.93 -7.71
CA GLU A 80 2.23 0.42 -8.22
C GLU A 80 0.89 1.16 -8.38
N ASP A 81 -0.06 0.58 -9.08
CA ASP A 81 -1.35 1.21 -9.32
C ASP A 81 -2.14 1.41 -8.03
N ILE A 82 -2.12 0.42 -7.15
CA ILE A 82 -2.84 0.49 -5.87
C ILE A 82 -2.32 1.65 -5.03
N TYR A 83 -1.02 1.71 -4.79
CA TYR A 83 -0.43 2.69 -3.89
C TYR A 83 -0.45 4.09 -4.48
N VAL A 84 -0.17 4.23 -5.77
CA VAL A 84 -0.14 5.54 -6.43
C VAL A 84 -1.53 6.16 -6.43
N HIS A 85 -2.55 5.43 -6.85
CA HIS A 85 -3.91 5.96 -6.87
C HIS A 85 -4.45 6.25 -5.47
N TYR A 86 -4.09 5.42 -4.50
CA TYR A 86 -4.47 5.66 -3.11
C TYR A 86 -3.88 6.96 -2.57
N LEU A 87 -2.58 7.21 -2.79
CA LEU A 87 -1.94 8.44 -2.34
C LEU A 87 -2.51 9.68 -3.03
N ILE A 88 -2.71 9.62 -4.35
CA ILE A 88 -3.30 10.75 -5.08
C ILE A 88 -4.71 11.02 -4.58
N ALA A 89 -5.50 9.98 -4.29
CA ALA A 89 -6.82 10.14 -3.71
C ALA A 89 -6.78 10.82 -2.33
N ARG A 90 -5.83 10.45 -1.49
CA ARG A 90 -5.65 11.08 -0.17
C ARG A 90 -5.27 12.56 -0.29
N ILE A 91 -4.40 12.87 -1.23
CA ILE A 91 -4.01 14.26 -1.52
C ILE A 91 -5.22 15.07 -2.00
N ALA A 92 -6.00 14.52 -2.94
CA ALA A 92 -7.20 15.18 -3.46
C ALA A 92 -8.24 15.39 -2.35
N ALA A 93 -8.42 14.41 -1.46
CA ALA A 93 -9.34 14.55 -0.32
C ALA A 93 -8.89 15.68 0.61
N GLY A 94 -7.60 15.79 0.91
CA GLY A 94 -7.06 16.86 1.73
C GLY A 94 -7.21 18.24 1.10
N ASN A 95 -7.19 18.31 -0.24
CA ASN A 95 -7.34 19.55 -0.99
C ASN A 95 -8.81 19.86 -1.34
N ALA A 96 -9.77 19.06 -0.87
CA ALA A 96 -11.18 19.19 -1.18
C ALA A 96 -11.51 19.11 -2.68
N GLU A 97 -10.73 18.39 -3.44
CA GLU A 97 -10.93 18.15 -4.88
C GLU A 97 -11.81 16.91 -5.08
N VAL A 98 -13.13 17.06 -4.93
CA VAL A 98 -14.06 15.92 -4.88
C VAL A 98 -14.05 15.10 -6.16
N SER A 99 -14.07 15.74 -7.33
CA SER A 99 -14.09 15.02 -8.61
C SER A 99 -12.83 14.20 -8.81
N ARG A 100 -11.68 14.78 -8.46
CA ARG A 100 -10.39 14.08 -8.57
C ARG A 100 -10.30 12.92 -7.57
N TYR A 101 -10.76 13.15 -6.34
CA TYR A 101 -10.83 12.08 -5.33
C TYR A 101 -11.66 10.91 -5.84
N ASN A 102 -12.87 11.18 -6.36
CA ASN A 102 -13.75 10.13 -6.87
C ASN A 102 -13.12 9.34 -8.02
N GLN A 103 -12.44 10.03 -8.92
CA GLN A 103 -11.74 9.41 -10.04
C GLN A 103 -10.61 8.49 -9.54
N GLN A 104 -9.77 8.98 -8.63
CA GLN A 104 -8.63 8.22 -8.14
C GLN A 104 -9.06 7.05 -7.27
N ILE A 105 -10.10 7.21 -6.44
CA ILE A 105 -10.65 6.11 -5.65
C ILE A 105 -11.23 5.01 -6.55
N ALA A 106 -11.87 5.36 -7.66
CA ALA A 106 -12.37 4.38 -8.61
C ALA A 106 -11.21 3.57 -9.24
N MET A 107 -10.12 4.24 -9.59
CA MET A 107 -8.93 3.58 -10.13
C MET A 107 -8.24 2.71 -9.07
N TYR A 108 -8.16 3.20 -7.84
CA TYR A 108 -7.66 2.41 -6.71
C TYR A 108 -8.49 1.14 -6.51
N ASN A 109 -9.81 1.28 -6.48
CA ASN A 109 -10.70 0.12 -6.27
C ASN A 109 -10.55 -0.91 -7.38
N ALA A 110 -10.42 -0.47 -8.63
CA ALA A 110 -10.21 -1.36 -9.77
C ALA A 110 -8.88 -2.12 -9.66
N ALA A 111 -7.80 -1.40 -9.32
CA ALA A 111 -6.48 -2.01 -9.14
C ALA A 111 -6.46 -2.99 -7.96
N TYR A 112 -7.09 -2.61 -6.85
CA TYR A 112 -7.19 -3.47 -5.67
C TYR A 112 -7.97 -4.74 -5.99
N SER A 113 -9.07 -4.64 -6.73
CA SER A 113 -9.87 -5.80 -7.12
C SER A 113 -9.10 -6.77 -8.01
N GLN A 114 -8.27 -6.27 -8.92
CA GLN A 114 -7.40 -7.11 -9.74
C GLN A 114 -6.41 -7.89 -8.89
N TRP A 115 -5.75 -7.23 -7.95
CA TRP A 115 -4.84 -7.90 -7.02
C TRP A 115 -5.57 -8.87 -6.12
N TRP A 116 -6.74 -8.50 -5.59
CA TRP A 116 -7.56 -9.36 -4.73
C TRP A 116 -7.92 -10.66 -5.44
N ASN A 117 -8.38 -10.56 -6.68
CA ASN A 117 -8.71 -11.74 -7.47
C ASN A 117 -7.50 -12.63 -7.70
N HIS A 118 -6.36 -12.04 -8.03
CA HIS A 118 -5.11 -12.77 -8.19
C HIS A 118 -4.70 -13.47 -6.88
N TYR A 119 -4.76 -12.76 -5.77
CA TYR A 119 -4.36 -13.30 -4.47
C TYR A 119 -5.28 -14.47 -4.06
N ASN A 120 -6.56 -14.34 -4.28
CA ASN A 120 -7.52 -15.41 -3.97
C ASN A 120 -7.31 -16.67 -4.82
N THR A 121 -6.82 -16.54 -6.04
CA THR A 121 -6.53 -17.70 -6.89
C THR A 121 -5.23 -18.41 -6.50
N THR A 122 -4.30 -17.71 -5.87
CA THR A 122 -2.99 -18.26 -5.48
C THR A 122 -2.91 -18.61 -4.01
N HIS A 123 -3.81 -18.08 -3.17
CA HIS A 123 -3.81 -18.28 -1.72
C HIS A 123 -5.21 -18.62 -1.23
N HIS A 124 -5.33 -19.64 -0.40
CA HIS A 124 -6.62 -20.06 0.12
C HIS A 124 -7.04 -19.21 1.32
N PRO A 125 -8.32 -18.80 1.42
CA PRO A 125 -8.82 -18.18 2.63
C PRO A 125 -8.70 -19.11 3.83
N LEU A 126 -8.36 -18.56 4.99
CA LEU A 126 -8.23 -19.31 6.25
C LEU A 126 -9.41 -19.04 7.17
N GLY A 127 -9.67 -20.02 8.05
CA GLY A 127 -10.54 -19.82 9.21
C GLY A 127 -12.03 -19.81 8.98
N LEU A 128 -12.50 -19.93 7.75
CA LEU A 128 -13.92 -20.02 7.47
C LEU A 128 -14.32 -21.46 7.14
N PRO A 129 -15.49 -21.92 7.65
CA PRO A 129 -16.02 -23.21 7.23
C PRO A 129 -16.23 -23.18 5.72
N ARG A 130 -15.78 -24.22 5.07
CA ARG A 130 -15.99 -24.33 3.64
C ARG A 130 -17.21 -25.16 3.38
N PHE A 131 -18.10 -24.60 2.61
CA PHE A 131 -19.19 -25.36 2.06
C PHE A 131 -18.66 -26.16 0.88
N ARG A 132 -18.84 -27.46 0.94
CA ARG A 132 -18.48 -28.34 -0.15
C ARG A 132 -19.76 -28.81 -0.82
N PHE A 133 -19.81 -28.54 -2.04
CA PHE A 133 -20.94 -28.94 -2.86
C PHE A 133 -20.50 -29.99 -3.87
#